data_d1373018f4e4b9c99337a2f0f93eb54a
#
_entry.id   d1373018f4e4b9c99337a2f0f93eb54a
#
_cell.length_a   1.000
_cell.length_b   1.000
_cell.length_c   1.000
_cell.angle_alpha   90.00
_cell.angle_beta   90.00
_cell.angle_gamma   90.00
#
_symmetry.space_group_name_H-M   'P 1'
#
loop_
_entity.id
_entity.type
_entity.pdbx_description
1 polymer ?
#
loop_
_entity_poly.entity_id
_entity_poly.type
_entity_poly.pdbx_seq_one_letter_code
_entity_poly.pdbx_strand_id
1 'polypeptide(L)'
;MATTAATFRVALIQMRSGRSPAANLDVATRLIGDAKAGGADYVQTPEMTNILEARRDALMAAIVPEHDDPSLAAFRDLARRHRLWLHIGSLALKISPDRAVNRGFLIDPQGEIAARYDKIHMFDVDLPNGESYRESRSYAPGEHAVTADLPWGRLGLTICYDLRFPALYRALAEAGSMFLAIPSSFTKHTGEAHWHVLHRARAIENGCFVFAAAQGGSHENGRDTFGHSLIVDPWGRVLAEGGVDPAVVIAEIDTAAVATARARIPSLLHGRRFEIIDPMAKPAHLHVV
;
A
#
# COMPACT_ATOMS: atom_id res chain seq x y z
N MET A 1 11.89 -4.21 -24.02
CA MET A 1 12.81 -3.07 -24.11
C MET A 1 13.62 -3.04 -22.82
N ALA A 2 14.96 -2.94 -22.89
CA ALA A 2 15.79 -2.79 -21.69
C ALA A 2 15.51 -1.40 -21.11
N THR A 3 14.93 -1.33 -19.92
CA THR A 3 14.79 -0.08 -19.17
C THR A 3 16.19 0.42 -18.86
N THR A 4 16.54 1.59 -19.32
CA THR A 4 17.76 2.29 -18.90
C THR A 4 17.71 2.44 -17.40
N ALA A 5 18.78 2.07 -16.69
CA ALA A 5 18.89 2.28 -15.25
C ALA A 5 18.63 3.77 -14.94
N ALA A 6 17.69 4.01 -14.06
CA ALA A 6 17.29 5.35 -13.64
C ALA A 6 17.26 5.42 -12.12
N THR A 7 17.68 6.54 -11.57
CA THR A 7 17.52 6.84 -10.14
C THR A 7 16.35 7.82 -9.94
N PHE A 8 15.62 7.66 -8.86
CA PHE A 8 14.56 8.58 -8.42
C PHE A 8 14.39 8.52 -6.91
N ARG A 9 13.79 9.54 -6.34
CA ARG A 9 13.55 9.61 -4.89
C ARG A 9 12.12 9.25 -4.54
N VAL A 10 11.96 8.29 -3.66
CA VAL A 10 10.69 7.87 -3.07
C VAL A 10 10.57 8.48 -1.67
N ALA A 11 9.42 9.09 -1.39
CA ALA A 11 9.06 9.52 -0.05
C ALA A 11 7.80 8.80 0.43
N LEU A 12 7.86 8.23 1.61
CA LEU A 12 6.71 7.66 2.32
C LEU A 12 6.25 8.63 3.39
N ILE A 13 4.99 8.94 3.38
CA ILE A 13 4.35 9.78 4.39
C ILE A 13 3.83 8.88 5.50
N GLN A 14 4.40 8.97 6.69
CA GLN A 14 3.85 8.36 7.89
C GLN A 14 2.87 9.32 8.53
N MET A 15 1.65 8.86 8.80
CA MET A 15 0.60 9.68 9.37
C MET A 15 0.06 9.11 10.69
N ARG A 16 -0.74 9.92 11.36
CA ARG A 16 -1.62 9.51 12.47
C ARG A 16 -3.00 10.08 12.17
N SER A 17 -3.71 9.47 11.21
CA SER A 17 -5.02 9.96 10.80
C SER A 17 -6.02 9.86 11.95
N GLY A 18 -6.76 10.95 12.14
CA GLY A 18 -7.86 11.05 13.10
C GLY A 18 -9.21 10.84 12.43
N ARG A 19 -10.27 11.33 13.08
CA ARG A 19 -11.66 11.20 12.64
C ARG A 19 -12.13 12.33 11.71
N SER A 20 -11.32 13.39 11.55
CA SER A 20 -11.64 14.56 10.71
C SER A 20 -10.93 14.47 9.36
N PRO A 21 -11.65 14.25 8.23
CA PRO A 21 -11.04 14.27 6.90
C PRO A 21 -10.30 15.55 6.58
N ALA A 22 -10.84 16.72 6.99
CA ALA A 22 -10.19 18.01 6.76
C ALA A 22 -8.87 18.16 7.51
N ALA A 23 -8.82 17.79 8.80
CA ALA A 23 -7.58 17.84 9.58
C ALA A 23 -6.52 16.87 9.04
N ASN A 24 -6.94 15.67 8.60
CA ASN A 24 -6.02 14.70 8.00
C ASN A 24 -5.48 15.18 6.64
N LEU A 25 -6.31 15.87 5.84
CA LEU A 25 -5.88 16.49 4.58
C LEU A 25 -4.83 17.60 4.84
N ASP A 26 -5.02 18.44 5.85
CA ASP A 26 -4.04 19.48 6.22
C ASP A 26 -2.68 18.87 6.60
N VAL A 27 -2.69 17.80 7.41
CA VAL A 27 -1.47 17.08 7.78
C VAL A 27 -0.81 16.44 6.56
N ALA A 28 -1.57 15.75 5.73
CA ALA A 28 -1.06 15.12 4.51
C ALA A 28 -0.47 16.15 3.55
N THR A 29 -1.16 17.30 3.35
CA THR A 29 -0.71 18.39 2.48
C THR A 29 0.66 18.93 2.91
N ARG A 30 0.83 19.19 4.21
CA ARG A 30 2.11 19.65 4.77
C ARG A 30 3.22 18.63 4.55
N LEU A 31 2.99 17.35 4.91
CA LEU A 31 4.00 16.30 4.78
C LEU A 31 4.35 16.00 3.31
N ILE A 32 3.40 16.10 2.38
CA ILE A 32 3.67 16.00 0.94
C ILE A 32 4.54 17.18 0.47
N GLY A 33 4.29 18.38 0.97
CA GLY A 33 5.14 19.55 0.74
C GLY A 33 6.57 19.34 1.24
N ASP A 34 6.73 18.81 2.46
CA ASP A 34 8.03 18.47 3.06
C ASP A 34 8.76 17.40 2.23
N ALA A 35 8.05 16.38 1.76
CA ALA A 35 8.59 15.36 0.85
C ALA A 35 9.11 15.96 -0.46
N LYS A 36 8.35 16.89 -1.06
CA LYS A 36 8.78 17.61 -2.26
C LYS A 36 10.02 18.47 -1.99
N ALA A 37 10.05 19.18 -0.88
CA ALA A 37 11.23 19.95 -0.47
C ALA A 37 12.47 19.05 -0.27
N GLY A 38 12.27 17.79 0.17
CA GLY A 38 13.29 16.74 0.25
C GLY A 38 13.70 16.14 -1.11
N GLY A 39 13.15 16.65 -2.21
CA GLY A 39 13.49 16.21 -3.57
C GLY A 39 12.80 14.94 -4.04
N ALA A 40 11.66 14.57 -3.44
CA ALA A 40 10.91 13.39 -3.88
C ALA A 40 10.34 13.58 -5.30
N ASP A 41 10.39 12.49 -6.07
CA ASP A 41 9.77 12.33 -7.39
C ASP A 41 8.45 11.55 -7.29
N TYR A 42 8.41 10.57 -6.38
CA TYR A 42 7.23 9.78 -6.02
C TYR A 42 6.97 9.89 -4.52
N VAL A 43 5.70 10.14 -4.17
CA VAL A 43 5.24 10.25 -2.78
C VAL A 43 4.10 9.27 -2.55
N GLN A 44 4.15 8.52 -1.45
CA GLN A 44 3.08 7.60 -1.05
C GLN A 44 2.56 7.96 0.34
N THR A 45 1.23 8.09 0.48
CA THR A 45 0.55 8.21 1.78
C THR A 45 0.11 6.83 2.29
N PRO A 46 -0.25 6.68 3.58
CA PRO A 46 -0.67 5.39 4.13
C PRO A 46 -2.11 5.01 3.74
N GLU A 47 -2.53 3.80 4.13
CA GLU A 47 -3.93 3.38 4.13
C GLU A 47 -4.77 4.32 5.02
N MET A 48 -6.03 4.59 4.63
CA MET A 48 -6.96 5.45 5.36
C MET A 48 -6.43 6.87 5.60
N THR A 49 -5.86 7.47 4.55
CA THR A 49 -5.30 8.82 4.59
C THR A 49 -6.34 9.85 5.01
N ASN A 50 -7.60 9.73 4.52
CA ASN A 50 -8.65 10.70 4.81
C ASN A 50 -9.32 10.53 6.18
N ILE A 51 -9.48 9.30 6.69
CA ILE A 51 -10.18 9.06 7.96
C ILE A 51 -9.83 7.70 8.56
N LEU A 52 -9.65 7.66 9.88
CA LEU A 52 -9.54 6.43 10.66
C LEU A 52 -10.65 6.41 11.73
N GLU A 53 -11.81 5.85 11.38
CA GLU A 53 -12.98 5.72 12.23
C GLU A 53 -13.41 4.24 12.33
N ALA A 54 -13.60 3.76 13.58
CA ALA A 54 -13.99 2.38 13.88
C ALA A 54 -15.51 2.18 13.89
N ARG A 55 -16.27 3.22 14.20
CA ARG A 55 -17.73 3.16 14.27
C ARG A 55 -18.31 3.34 12.89
N ARG A 56 -19.06 2.32 12.44
CA ARG A 56 -19.64 2.30 11.09
C ARG A 56 -20.57 3.49 10.80
N ASP A 57 -21.42 3.85 11.75
CA ASP A 57 -22.35 4.97 11.61
C ASP A 57 -21.61 6.31 11.43
N ALA A 58 -20.59 6.56 12.25
CA ALA A 58 -19.75 7.75 12.16
C ALA A 58 -18.93 7.78 10.86
N LEU A 59 -18.36 6.64 10.45
CA LEU A 59 -17.66 6.51 9.19
C LEU A 59 -18.58 6.87 8.01
N MET A 60 -19.77 6.24 7.93
CA MET A 60 -20.70 6.46 6.83
C MET A 60 -21.27 7.88 6.79
N ALA A 61 -21.31 8.58 7.93
CA ALA A 61 -21.68 10.00 7.99
C ALA A 61 -20.58 10.93 7.50
N ALA A 62 -19.30 10.54 7.68
CA ALA A 62 -18.15 11.39 7.37
C ALA A 62 -17.63 11.27 5.94
N ILE A 63 -17.85 10.12 5.28
CA ILE A 63 -17.33 9.86 3.92
C ILE A 63 -18.37 10.16 2.84
N VAL A 64 -17.87 10.48 1.66
CA VAL A 64 -18.67 10.80 0.47
C VAL A 64 -18.25 9.92 -0.71
N PRO A 65 -19.03 9.90 -1.83
CA PRO A 65 -18.60 9.25 -3.07
C PRO A 65 -17.32 9.88 -3.65
N GLU A 66 -16.60 9.11 -4.49
CA GLU A 66 -15.33 9.53 -5.09
C GLU A 66 -15.40 10.91 -5.77
N HIS A 67 -16.44 11.15 -6.54
CA HIS A 67 -16.59 12.38 -7.31
C HIS A 67 -16.86 13.63 -6.44
N ASP A 68 -17.28 13.44 -5.20
CA ASP A 68 -17.57 14.50 -4.23
C ASP A 68 -16.46 14.63 -3.16
N ASP A 69 -15.43 13.76 -3.16
CA ASP A 69 -14.43 13.73 -2.10
C ASP A 69 -13.46 14.92 -2.21
N PRO A 70 -13.48 15.85 -1.24
CA PRO A 70 -12.63 17.04 -1.28
C PRO A 70 -11.15 16.71 -1.09
N SER A 71 -10.82 15.61 -0.40
CA SER A 71 -9.44 15.19 -0.21
C SER A 71 -8.85 14.72 -1.53
N LEU A 72 -9.58 13.93 -2.32
CA LEU A 72 -9.13 13.48 -3.63
C LEU A 72 -8.90 14.67 -4.58
N ALA A 73 -9.82 15.63 -4.60
CA ALA A 73 -9.68 16.84 -5.40
C ALA A 73 -8.41 17.63 -5.01
N ALA A 74 -8.17 17.81 -3.71
CA ALA A 74 -6.99 18.48 -3.20
C ALA A 74 -5.69 17.72 -3.53
N PHE A 75 -5.66 16.39 -3.44
CA PHE A 75 -4.50 15.59 -3.80
C PHE A 75 -4.15 15.65 -5.29
N ARG A 76 -5.15 15.70 -6.17
CA ARG A 76 -4.94 15.95 -7.60
C ARG A 76 -4.28 17.32 -7.84
N ASP A 77 -4.72 18.34 -7.12
CA ASP A 77 -4.13 19.69 -7.18
C ASP A 77 -2.71 19.73 -6.61
N LEU A 78 -2.43 18.98 -5.55
CA LEU A 78 -1.09 18.86 -4.97
C LEU A 78 -0.13 18.16 -5.95
N ALA A 79 -0.53 17.04 -6.56
CA ALA A 79 0.26 16.33 -7.57
C ALA A 79 0.65 17.26 -8.71
N ARG A 80 -0.32 18.04 -9.24
CA ARG A 80 -0.09 19.01 -10.34
C ARG A 80 0.82 20.16 -9.92
N ARG A 81 0.57 20.81 -8.76
CA ARG A 81 1.37 21.93 -8.25
C ARG A 81 2.82 21.56 -8.00
N HIS A 82 3.06 20.37 -7.44
CA HIS A 82 4.39 19.89 -7.09
C HIS A 82 5.05 19.09 -8.22
N ARG A 83 4.31 18.77 -9.29
CA ARG A 83 4.75 17.88 -10.39
C ARG A 83 5.29 16.56 -9.85
N LEU A 84 4.47 15.89 -9.01
CA LEU A 84 4.79 14.63 -8.34
C LEU A 84 3.96 13.48 -8.89
N TRP A 85 4.52 12.29 -8.94
CA TRP A 85 3.74 11.08 -8.87
C TRP A 85 3.27 10.89 -7.42
N LEU A 86 1.95 10.98 -7.20
CA LEU A 86 1.36 10.92 -5.87
C LEU A 86 0.48 9.68 -5.75
N HIS A 87 0.92 8.74 -4.93
CA HIS A 87 0.13 7.57 -4.59
C HIS A 87 -0.58 7.80 -3.26
N ILE A 88 -1.87 8.06 -3.30
CA ILE A 88 -2.72 8.05 -2.12
C ILE A 88 -2.97 6.59 -1.75
N GLY A 89 -2.37 6.16 -0.63
CA GLY A 89 -2.37 4.77 -0.20
C GLY A 89 -3.78 4.20 -0.09
N SER A 90 -4.68 4.92 0.56
CA SER A 90 -6.13 4.81 0.30
C SER A 90 -6.96 5.90 0.94
N LEU A 91 -8.18 6.01 0.43
CA LEU A 91 -9.29 6.77 1.00
C LEU A 91 -10.45 5.83 1.30
N ALA A 92 -11.17 6.09 2.39
CA ALA A 92 -12.48 5.52 2.62
C ALA A 92 -13.51 6.31 1.81
N LEU A 93 -14.19 5.68 0.86
CA LEU A 93 -15.14 6.32 -0.03
C LEU A 93 -16.49 5.59 -0.02
N LYS A 94 -17.58 6.34 -0.08
CA LYS A 94 -18.93 5.79 -0.11
C LYS A 94 -19.28 5.26 -1.51
N ILE A 95 -19.80 4.04 -1.59
CA ILE A 95 -20.30 3.44 -2.84
C ILE A 95 -21.80 3.19 -2.80
N SER A 96 -22.39 3.12 -1.60
CA SER A 96 -23.84 3.08 -1.37
C SER A 96 -24.17 3.69 0.00
N PRO A 97 -25.44 3.87 0.38
CA PRO A 97 -25.80 4.43 1.68
C PRO A 97 -25.20 3.69 2.87
N ASP A 98 -24.90 2.41 2.74
CA ASP A 98 -24.45 1.52 3.79
C ASP A 98 -23.10 0.83 3.53
N ARG A 99 -22.44 1.12 2.40
CA ARG A 99 -21.18 0.48 2.00
C ARG A 99 -20.13 1.49 1.56
N ALA A 100 -18.91 1.23 1.96
CA ALA A 100 -17.71 1.95 1.55
C ALA A 100 -16.78 1.05 0.72
N VAL A 101 -15.77 1.65 0.14
CA VAL A 101 -14.60 0.99 -0.46
C VAL A 101 -13.33 1.61 0.11
N ASN A 102 -12.31 0.77 0.29
CA ASN A 102 -10.96 1.17 0.68
C ASN A 102 -10.13 1.26 -0.60
N ARG A 103 -10.07 2.49 -1.19
CA ARG A 103 -9.54 2.73 -2.54
C ARG A 103 -8.27 3.55 -2.54
N GLY A 104 -7.21 2.98 -3.13
CA GLY A 104 -5.96 3.67 -3.45
C GLY A 104 -6.01 4.35 -4.81
N PHE A 105 -5.23 5.45 -4.96
CA PHE A 105 -5.14 6.22 -6.20
C PHE A 105 -3.69 6.50 -6.54
N LEU A 106 -3.31 6.23 -7.77
CA LEU A 106 -2.08 6.76 -8.35
C LEU A 106 -2.42 7.98 -9.20
N ILE A 107 -1.85 9.13 -8.85
CA ILE A 107 -2.09 10.42 -9.50
C ILE A 107 -0.79 10.86 -10.18
N ASP A 108 -0.88 11.22 -11.45
CA ASP A 108 0.27 11.68 -12.23
C ASP A 108 0.65 13.16 -11.95
N PRO A 109 1.80 13.64 -12.45
CA PRO A 109 2.23 15.04 -12.30
C PRO A 109 1.32 16.08 -12.95
N GLN A 110 0.37 15.67 -13.78
CA GLN A 110 -0.68 16.53 -14.37
C GLN A 110 -1.92 16.62 -13.48
N GLY A 111 -1.98 15.81 -12.40
CA GLY A 111 -3.11 15.72 -11.49
C GLY A 111 -4.21 14.77 -12.02
N GLU A 112 -3.90 13.95 -13.03
CA GLU A 112 -4.84 12.96 -13.53
C GLU A 112 -4.68 11.61 -12.81
N ILE A 113 -5.77 10.90 -12.64
CA ILE A 113 -5.78 9.60 -11.97
C ILE A 113 -5.32 8.54 -12.96
N ALA A 114 -4.06 8.11 -12.82
CA ALA A 114 -3.44 7.08 -13.65
C ALA A 114 -3.94 5.66 -13.30
N ALA A 115 -4.24 5.39 -12.02
CA ALA A 115 -4.78 4.10 -11.59
C ALA A 115 -5.63 4.22 -10.32
N ARG A 116 -6.56 3.27 -10.14
CA ARG A 116 -7.34 3.02 -8.92
C ARG A 116 -7.16 1.57 -8.52
N TYR A 117 -7.10 1.33 -7.22
CA TYR A 117 -7.06 -0.02 -6.67
C TYR A 117 -7.99 -0.12 -5.47
N ASP A 118 -8.93 -1.04 -5.50
CA ASP A 118 -9.77 -1.37 -4.36
C ASP A 118 -9.15 -2.55 -3.60
N LYS A 119 -8.95 -2.39 -2.30
CA LYS A 119 -8.41 -3.45 -1.45
C LYS A 119 -9.18 -4.76 -1.65
N ILE A 120 -8.44 -5.83 -1.97
CA ILE A 120 -9.05 -7.14 -2.25
C ILE A 120 -9.38 -7.88 -0.96
N HIS A 121 -8.43 -7.94 -0.01
CA HIS A 121 -8.56 -8.77 1.18
C HIS A 121 -8.98 -7.94 2.39
N MET A 122 -10.17 -8.27 2.93
CA MET A 122 -10.74 -7.60 4.08
C MET A 122 -10.14 -8.10 5.39
N PHE A 123 -9.82 -7.17 6.30
CA PHE A 123 -9.21 -7.47 7.60
C PHE A 123 -10.28 -7.90 8.60
N ASP A 124 -10.70 -9.17 8.50
CA ASP A 124 -11.63 -9.81 9.43
C ASP A 124 -10.85 -10.79 10.29
N VAL A 125 -10.47 -10.36 11.50
CA VAL A 125 -9.58 -11.12 12.37
C VAL A 125 -9.94 -10.98 13.83
N ASP A 126 -9.58 -11.99 14.62
CA ASP A 126 -9.56 -11.97 16.08
C ASP A 126 -8.11 -12.13 16.54
N LEU A 127 -7.61 -11.15 17.30
CA LEU A 127 -6.21 -11.14 17.74
C LEU A 127 -6.08 -11.69 19.17
N PRO A 128 -4.90 -12.27 19.52
CA PRO A 128 -4.68 -12.87 20.86
C PRO A 128 -4.81 -11.86 22.01
N ASN A 129 -4.60 -10.56 21.75
CA ASN A 129 -4.77 -9.49 22.74
C ASN A 129 -6.22 -9.06 22.98
N GLY A 130 -7.19 -9.73 22.34
CA GLY A 130 -8.62 -9.45 22.46
C GLY A 130 -9.17 -8.44 21.44
N GLU A 131 -8.33 -7.84 20.60
CA GLU A 131 -8.79 -6.99 19.50
C GLU A 131 -9.50 -7.83 18.44
N SER A 132 -10.64 -7.32 17.95
CA SER A 132 -11.43 -7.96 16.88
C SER A 132 -11.78 -6.95 15.81
N TYR A 133 -11.56 -7.30 14.56
CA TYR A 133 -11.81 -6.46 13.40
C TYR A 133 -12.73 -7.18 12.42
N ARG A 134 -13.64 -6.43 11.79
CA ARG A 134 -14.58 -6.93 10.77
C ARG A 134 -14.72 -5.86 9.67
N GLU A 135 -13.66 -5.69 8.87
CA GLU A 135 -13.61 -4.70 7.81
C GLU A 135 -14.73 -4.92 6.77
N SER A 136 -15.04 -6.19 6.48
CA SER A 136 -16.09 -6.58 5.54
C SER A 136 -17.50 -6.10 5.92
N ARG A 137 -17.73 -5.72 7.19
CA ARG A 137 -19.03 -5.15 7.62
C ARG A 137 -19.30 -3.77 7.01
N SER A 138 -18.26 -3.00 6.72
CA SER A 138 -18.36 -1.63 6.21
C SER A 138 -17.86 -1.50 4.79
N TYR A 139 -16.83 -2.25 4.41
CA TYR A 139 -16.15 -2.13 3.13
C TYR A 139 -16.47 -3.29 2.20
N ALA A 140 -16.63 -2.98 0.92
CA ALA A 140 -16.69 -3.96 -0.16
C ALA A 140 -15.28 -4.32 -0.62
N PRO A 141 -14.98 -5.61 -0.91
CA PRO A 141 -13.70 -6.01 -1.48
C PRO A 141 -13.59 -5.60 -2.95
N GLY A 142 -12.35 -5.36 -3.40
CA GLY A 142 -12.02 -5.29 -4.82
C GLY A 142 -11.91 -6.68 -5.45
N GLU A 143 -11.89 -6.71 -6.78
CA GLU A 143 -11.87 -7.97 -7.55
C GLU A 143 -10.66 -8.05 -8.49
N HIS A 144 -9.88 -6.96 -8.61
CA HIS A 144 -8.83 -6.83 -9.62
C HIS A 144 -7.48 -6.49 -9.01
N ALA A 145 -6.44 -7.26 -9.38
CA ALA A 145 -5.06 -6.84 -9.21
C ALA A 145 -4.73 -5.74 -10.22
N VAL A 146 -4.04 -4.69 -9.78
CA VAL A 146 -3.77 -3.51 -10.60
C VAL A 146 -2.28 -3.21 -10.64
N THR A 147 -1.78 -2.96 -11.85
CA THR A 147 -0.45 -2.40 -12.10
C THR A 147 -0.56 -1.08 -12.84
N ALA A 148 0.42 -0.20 -12.64
CA ALA A 148 0.51 1.07 -13.36
C ALA A 148 1.96 1.36 -13.75
N ASP A 149 2.15 1.99 -14.91
CA ASP A 149 3.49 2.36 -15.38
C ASP A 149 3.87 3.74 -14.83
N LEU A 150 5.05 3.79 -14.19
CA LEU A 150 5.76 4.99 -13.82
C LEU A 150 6.92 5.24 -14.80
N PRO A 151 7.49 6.44 -14.89
CA PRO A 151 8.65 6.70 -15.75
C PRO A 151 9.86 5.77 -15.47
N TRP A 152 9.93 5.21 -14.24
CA TRP A 152 11.06 4.39 -13.77
C TRP A 152 10.79 2.89 -13.79
N GLY A 153 9.56 2.46 -14.08
CA GLY A 153 9.16 1.06 -14.11
C GLY A 153 7.73 0.85 -13.60
N ARG A 154 7.26 -0.39 -13.61
CA ARG A 154 5.89 -0.75 -13.24
C ARG A 154 5.70 -0.90 -11.74
N LEU A 155 4.63 -0.32 -11.22
CA LEU A 155 4.18 -0.38 -9.84
C LEU A 155 3.00 -1.35 -9.72
N GLY A 156 3.09 -2.31 -8.80
CA GLY A 156 1.95 -3.12 -8.35
C GLY A 156 1.29 -2.47 -7.14
N LEU A 157 -0.04 -2.32 -7.19
CA LEU A 157 -0.84 -1.68 -6.15
C LEU A 157 -1.45 -2.72 -5.22
N THR A 158 -1.28 -2.54 -3.91
CA THR A 158 -1.92 -3.34 -2.85
C THR A 158 -2.22 -2.45 -1.66
N ILE A 159 -3.00 -2.95 -0.68
CA ILE A 159 -3.30 -2.21 0.56
C ILE A 159 -3.24 -3.18 1.76
N CYS A 160 -2.32 -2.90 2.70
CA CYS A 160 -2.29 -3.41 4.08
C CYS A 160 -2.45 -4.94 4.20
N TYR A 161 -3.66 -5.44 4.48
CA TYR A 161 -3.93 -6.86 4.71
C TYR A 161 -3.58 -7.73 3.50
N ASP A 162 -3.58 -7.17 2.29
CA ASP A 162 -3.11 -7.83 1.07
C ASP A 162 -1.68 -8.38 1.25
N LEU A 163 -0.86 -7.77 2.11
CA LEU A 163 0.49 -8.22 2.44
C LEU A 163 0.56 -9.71 2.84
N ARG A 164 -0.51 -10.26 3.38
CA ARG A 164 -0.56 -11.67 3.82
C ARG A 164 -0.85 -12.67 2.71
N PHE A 165 -1.10 -12.21 1.49
CA PHE A 165 -1.52 -13.04 0.35
C PHE A 165 -0.42 -13.06 -0.72
N PRO A 166 0.57 -13.98 -0.62
CA PRO A 166 1.74 -14.01 -1.50
C PRO A 166 1.39 -14.19 -2.99
N ALA A 167 0.28 -14.86 -3.29
CA ALA A 167 -0.17 -15.07 -4.67
C ALA A 167 -0.44 -13.76 -5.42
N LEU A 168 -1.03 -12.74 -4.75
CA LEU A 168 -1.25 -11.42 -5.34
C LEU A 168 0.08 -10.77 -5.73
N TYR A 169 1.08 -10.80 -4.86
CA TYR A 169 2.40 -10.21 -5.11
C TYR A 169 3.15 -10.93 -6.22
N ARG A 170 3.03 -12.27 -6.26
CA ARG A 170 3.60 -13.07 -7.33
C ARG A 170 2.98 -12.70 -8.68
N ALA A 171 1.66 -12.59 -8.76
CA ALA A 171 0.96 -12.18 -9.98
C ALA A 171 1.37 -10.77 -10.45
N LEU A 172 1.47 -9.80 -9.53
CA LEU A 172 1.94 -8.44 -9.83
C LEU A 172 3.38 -8.45 -10.38
N ALA A 173 4.28 -9.25 -9.78
CA ALA A 173 5.67 -9.36 -10.23
C ALA A 173 5.78 -10.03 -11.61
N GLU A 174 5.00 -11.08 -11.87
CA GLU A 174 4.89 -11.76 -13.17
C GLU A 174 4.28 -10.84 -14.24
N ALA A 175 3.39 -9.91 -13.85
CA ALA A 175 2.89 -8.84 -14.72
C ALA A 175 3.92 -7.73 -14.96
N GLY A 176 5.16 -7.87 -14.47
CA GLY A 176 6.28 -6.98 -14.75
C GLY A 176 6.51 -5.89 -13.70
N SER A 177 5.85 -5.93 -12.55
CA SER A 177 6.09 -4.93 -11.50
C SER A 177 7.53 -4.98 -11.01
N MET A 178 8.15 -3.80 -10.91
CA MET A 178 9.47 -3.58 -10.31
C MET A 178 9.35 -3.04 -8.88
N PHE A 179 8.21 -2.41 -8.59
CA PHE A 179 7.87 -1.79 -7.32
C PHE A 179 6.54 -2.36 -6.82
N LEU A 180 6.43 -2.56 -5.51
CA LEU A 180 5.22 -3.03 -4.83
C LEU A 180 4.84 -2.00 -3.78
N ALA A 181 3.69 -1.36 -3.94
CA ALA A 181 3.15 -0.40 -2.99
C ALA A 181 2.28 -1.12 -1.97
N ILE A 182 2.55 -0.90 -0.69
CA ILE A 182 1.86 -1.56 0.43
C ILE A 182 1.51 -0.53 1.52
N PRO A 183 0.72 0.50 1.19
CA PRO A 183 0.26 1.45 2.19
C PRO A 183 -0.57 0.73 3.25
N SER A 184 -0.38 1.09 4.53
CA SER A 184 -0.94 0.28 5.62
C SER A 184 -1.41 1.10 6.81
N SER A 185 -2.40 0.54 7.51
CA SER A 185 -2.81 0.88 8.87
C SER A 185 -2.71 -0.38 9.72
N PHE A 186 -1.49 -0.87 9.90
CA PHE A 186 -1.19 -2.16 10.54
C PHE A 186 -1.33 -2.05 12.05
N THR A 187 -2.01 -3.02 12.72
CA THR A 187 -2.13 -3.00 14.18
C THR A 187 -0.75 -3.13 14.83
N LYS A 188 -0.54 -2.47 15.96
CA LYS A 188 0.72 -2.52 16.72
C LYS A 188 1.11 -3.97 17.02
N HIS A 189 0.18 -4.75 17.58
CA HIS A 189 0.43 -6.14 17.98
C HIS A 189 0.94 -7.02 16.83
N THR A 190 0.28 -6.98 15.67
CA THR A 190 0.75 -7.78 14.51
C THR A 190 1.95 -7.15 13.81
N GLY A 191 2.12 -5.84 13.93
CA GLY A 191 3.26 -5.11 13.37
C GLY A 191 4.57 -5.54 14.01
N GLU A 192 4.62 -5.60 15.34
CA GLU A 192 5.79 -6.04 16.10
C GLU A 192 6.29 -7.43 15.66
N ALA A 193 5.37 -8.33 15.32
CA ALA A 193 5.72 -9.70 14.93
C ALA A 193 5.94 -9.90 13.42
N HIS A 194 5.22 -9.17 12.56
CA HIS A 194 5.09 -9.56 11.15
C HIS A 194 5.56 -8.49 10.15
N TRP A 195 5.61 -7.21 10.53
CA TRP A 195 5.80 -6.09 9.60
C TRP A 195 7.06 -6.24 8.76
N HIS A 196 8.21 -6.26 9.38
CA HIS A 196 9.49 -6.34 8.69
C HIS A 196 9.68 -7.64 7.92
N VAL A 197 9.28 -8.76 8.53
CA VAL A 197 9.44 -10.09 7.94
C VAL A 197 8.64 -10.19 6.64
N LEU A 198 7.37 -9.79 6.65
CA LEU A 198 6.51 -9.93 5.47
C LEU A 198 6.92 -8.99 4.34
N HIS A 199 7.23 -7.71 4.62
CA HIS A 199 7.66 -6.77 3.59
C HIS A 199 8.97 -7.21 2.94
N ARG A 200 9.93 -7.67 3.72
CA ARG A 200 11.20 -8.22 3.21
C ARG A 200 10.97 -9.49 2.40
N ALA A 201 10.06 -10.37 2.84
CA ALA A 201 9.72 -11.56 2.08
C ALA A 201 9.13 -11.20 0.70
N ARG A 202 8.17 -10.23 0.64
CA ARG A 202 7.60 -9.76 -0.64
C ARG A 202 8.66 -9.17 -1.57
N ALA A 203 9.62 -8.44 -1.03
CA ALA A 203 10.74 -7.91 -1.82
C ALA A 203 11.62 -9.04 -2.39
N ILE A 204 12.07 -9.97 -1.54
CA ILE A 204 13.02 -11.03 -1.88
C ILE A 204 12.42 -12.03 -2.88
N GLU A 205 11.24 -12.58 -2.59
CA GLU A 205 10.63 -13.63 -3.40
C GLU A 205 10.22 -13.18 -4.81
N ASN A 206 10.03 -11.85 -5.00
CA ASN A 206 9.61 -11.24 -6.26
C ASN A 206 10.71 -10.42 -6.94
N GLY A 207 11.84 -10.18 -6.24
CA GLY A 207 12.91 -9.33 -6.75
C GLY A 207 12.41 -7.92 -7.07
N CYS A 208 11.61 -7.33 -6.16
CA CYS A 208 10.99 -6.01 -6.29
C CYS A 208 11.40 -5.09 -5.14
N PHE A 209 11.38 -3.77 -5.38
CA PHE A 209 11.32 -2.83 -4.27
C PHE A 209 9.95 -2.89 -3.58
N VAL A 210 9.91 -2.62 -2.28
CA VAL A 210 8.68 -2.44 -1.51
C VAL A 210 8.64 -1.03 -0.95
N PHE A 211 7.49 -0.34 -1.13
CA PHE A 211 7.18 0.97 -0.59
C PHE A 211 5.97 0.83 0.35
N ALA A 212 6.20 1.00 1.65
CA ALA A 212 5.19 0.74 2.68
C ALA A 212 5.02 1.97 3.59
N ALA A 213 4.23 2.95 3.14
CA ALA A 213 3.78 4.05 3.98
C ALA A 213 2.77 3.55 5.03
N ALA A 214 2.92 3.96 6.28
CA ALA A 214 2.15 3.45 7.40
C ALA A 214 1.49 4.53 8.26
N GLN A 215 0.33 4.18 8.85
CA GLN A 215 -0.22 4.87 9.99
C GLN A 215 0.57 4.47 11.25
N GLY A 216 0.85 5.42 12.15
CA GLY A 216 1.67 5.18 13.35
C GLY A 216 1.11 5.79 14.63
N GLY A 217 1.24 5.06 15.74
CA GLY A 217 0.90 5.50 17.08
C GLY A 217 -0.56 5.31 17.47
N SER A 218 -0.98 6.00 18.54
CA SER A 218 -2.33 5.91 19.09
C SER A 218 -3.27 6.91 18.40
N HIS A 219 -4.38 6.43 17.87
CA HIS A 219 -5.36 7.21 17.12
C HIS A 219 -6.55 7.62 17.99
N GLU A 220 -7.27 8.68 17.57
CA GLU A 220 -8.45 9.20 18.28
C GLU A 220 -9.57 8.16 18.47
N ASN A 221 -9.63 7.14 17.62
CA ASN A 221 -10.60 6.04 17.73
C ASN A 221 -10.19 4.93 18.73
N GLY A 222 -9.06 5.11 19.43
CA GLY A 222 -8.51 4.16 20.41
C GLY A 222 -7.66 3.03 19.81
N ARG A 223 -7.47 3.00 18.49
CA ARG A 223 -6.62 2.01 17.82
C ARG A 223 -5.16 2.42 17.88
N ASP A 224 -4.28 1.44 18.16
CA ASP A 224 -2.84 1.60 18.02
C ASP A 224 -2.35 0.99 16.71
N THR A 225 -1.57 1.75 15.94
CA THR A 225 -0.91 1.28 14.72
C THR A 225 0.61 1.29 14.85
N PHE A 226 1.25 0.40 14.09
CA PHE A 226 2.66 0.09 14.27
C PHE A 226 3.59 1.21 13.81
N GLY A 227 3.22 1.98 12.77
CA GLY A 227 4.12 2.92 12.13
C GLY A 227 5.18 2.22 11.29
N HIS A 228 6.43 2.63 11.46
CA HIS A 228 7.59 2.03 10.81
C HIS A 228 7.45 1.96 9.28
N SER A 229 6.99 3.08 8.66
CA SER A 229 7.01 3.20 7.20
C SER A 229 8.37 2.81 6.67
N LEU A 230 8.45 1.88 5.72
CA LEU A 230 9.74 1.37 5.28
C LEU A 230 9.86 1.22 3.76
N ILE A 231 11.09 1.39 3.27
CA ILE A 231 11.48 1.15 1.89
C ILE A 231 12.46 -0.03 1.89
N VAL A 232 12.13 -1.08 1.12
CA VAL A 232 12.95 -2.30 1.04
C VAL A 232 13.44 -2.50 -0.38
N ASP A 233 14.71 -2.85 -0.55
CA ASP A 233 15.30 -3.18 -1.85
C ASP A 233 14.99 -4.61 -2.30
N PRO A 234 15.21 -4.98 -3.59
CA PRO A 234 14.92 -6.31 -4.11
C PRO A 234 15.73 -7.45 -3.44
N TRP A 235 16.77 -7.12 -2.66
CA TRP A 235 17.56 -8.08 -1.89
C TRP A 235 17.06 -8.24 -0.44
N GLY A 236 16.03 -7.49 -0.06
CA GLY A 236 15.43 -7.50 1.27
C GLY A 236 16.12 -6.60 2.30
N ARG A 237 16.99 -5.67 1.87
CA ARG A 237 17.58 -4.67 2.77
C ARG A 237 16.60 -3.53 2.96
N VAL A 238 16.44 -3.09 4.20
CA VAL A 238 15.73 -1.86 4.53
C VAL A 238 16.62 -0.68 4.18
N LEU A 239 16.19 0.15 3.23
CA LEU A 239 16.92 1.34 2.78
C LEU A 239 16.62 2.55 3.65
N ALA A 240 15.38 2.67 4.09
CA ALA A 240 14.94 3.72 5.01
C ALA A 240 13.74 3.23 5.81
N GLU A 241 13.62 3.69 7.05
CA GLU A 241 12.55 3.32 7.97
C GLU A 241 12.17 4.52 8.85
N GLY A 242 10.87 4.69 9.11
CA GLY A 242 10.34 5.64 10.10
C GLY A 242 10.25 5.04 11.49
N GLY A 243 9.90 5.88 12.45
CA GLY A 243 9.53 5.44 13.80
C GLY A 243 8.01 5.25 13.94
N VAL A 244 7.46 5.70 15.06
CA VAL A 244 6.03 5.62 15.37
C VAL A 244 5.30 6.94 15.04
N ASP A 245 5.99 8.08 15.13
CA ASP A 245 5.40 9.40 14.96
C ASP A 245 5.28 9.81 13.49
N PRO A 246 4.38 10.76 13.16
CA PRO A 246 4.26 11.29 11.80
C PRO A 246 5.60 11.84 11.27
N ALA A 247 5.98 11.40 10.07
CA ALA A 247 7.28 11.70 9.47
C ALA A 247 7.25 11.56 7.94
N VAL A 248 8.30 12.05 7.29
CA VAL A 248 8.63 11.78 5.89
C VAL A 248 9.85 10.87 5.86
N VAL A 249 9.72 9.70 5.24
CA VAL A 249 10.80 8.70 5.08
C VAL A 249 11.23 8.70 3.63
N ILE A 250 12.49 9.06 3.35
CA ILE A 250 12.97 9.23 1.96
C ILE A 250 14.14 8.28 1.69
N ALA A 251 14.13 7.67 0.50
CA ALA A 251 15.29 6.95 -0.05
C ALA A 251 15.44 7.22 -1.55
N GLU A 252 16.68 7.12 -2.04
CA GLU A 252 17.00 7.07 -3.45
C GLU A 252 16.90 5.63 -3.94
N ILE A 253 16.27 5.43 -5.09
CA ILE A 253 16.00 4.13 -5.70
C ILE A 253 16.81 4.02 -7.00
N ASP A 254 17.70 3.03 -7.04
CA ASP A 254 18.38 2.62 -8.29
C ASP A 254 17.62 1.44 -8.89
N THR A 255 16.94 1.68 -10.00
CA THR A 255 16.12 0.67 -10.69
C THR A 255 16.93 -0.52 -11.21
N ALA A 256 18.25 -0.38 -11.42
CA ALA A 256 19.12 -1.49 -11.84
C ALA A 256 19.19 -2.62 -10.80
N ALA A 257 18.89 -2.33 -9.53
CA ALA A 257 18.88 -3.33 -8.47
C ALA A 257 17.86 -4.46 -8.72
N VAL A 258 16.73 -4.16 -9.39
CA VAL A 258 15.72 -5.17 -9.75
C VAL A 258 16.30 -6.18 -10.74
N ALA A 259 16.87 -5.71 -11.84
CA ALA A 259 17.48 -6.57 -12.85
C ALA A 259 18.63 -7.40 -12.25
N THR A 260 19.45 -6.77 -11.41
CA THR A 260 20.57 -7.43 -10.72
C THR A 260 20.07 -8.54 -9.78
N ALA A 261 19.07 -8.29 -8.97
CA ALA A 261 18.50 -9.28 -8.04
C ALA A 261 17.87 -10.46 -8.80
N ARG A 262 17.07 -10.17 -9.83
CA ARG A 262 16.39 -11.19 -10.66
C ARG A 262 17.36 -12.01 -11.49
N ALA A 263 18.47 -11.43 -11.96
CA ALA A 263 19.51 -12.18 -12.66
C ALA A 263 20.25 -13.15 -11.74
N ARG A 264 20.46 -12.75 -10.48
CA ARG A 264 21.14 -13.61 -9.48
C ARG A 264 20.25 -14.74 -8.97
N ILE A 265 18.98 -14.47 -8.73
CA ILE A 265 17.98 -15.43 -8.25
C ILE A 265 16.72 -15.30 -9.11
N PRO A 266 16.66 -15.97 -10.28
CA PRO A 266 15.56 -15.84 -11.23
C PRO A 266 14.32 -16.66 -10.81
N SER A 267 13.85 -16.49 -9.58
CA SER A 267 12.76 -17.27 -8.99
C SER A 267 11.44 -17.13 -9.75
N LEU A 268 11.20 -15.97 -10.41
CA LEU A 268 10.02 -15.75 -11.25
C LEU A 268 10.02 -16.65 -12.50
N LEU A 269 11.21 -17.03 -13.02
CA LEU A 269 11.35 -17.90 -14.19
C LEU A 269 11.42 -19.39 -13.82
N HIS A 270 11.75 -19.70 -12.56
CA HIS A 270 11.94 -21.06 -12.08
C HIS A 270 10.67 -21.68 -11.50
N GLY A 271 9.54 -20.97 -11.52
CA GLY A 271 8.24 -21.49 -11.08
C GLY A 271 7.90 -22.80 -11.81
N ARG A 272 7.38 -23.78 -11.07
CA ARG A 272 6.92 -25.06 -11.61
C ARG A 272 5.48 -25.30 -11.18
N ARG A 273 4.68 -25.87 -12.08
CA ARG A 273 3.38 -26.45 -11.69
C ARG A 273 3.64 -27.72 -10.89
N PHE A 274 2.86 -27.94 -9.86
CA PHE A 274 2.92 -29.15 -9.04
C PHE A 274 1.51 -29.56 -8.63
N GLU A 275 1.36 -30.84 -8.33
CA GLU A 275 0.12 -31.41 -7.79
C GLU A 275 0.36 -31.75 -6.32
N ILE A 276 -0.67 -31.58 -5.50
CA ILE A 276 -0.66 -32.05 -4.12
C ILE A 276 -1.19 -33.48 -4.12
N ILE A 277 -0.35 -34.42 -3.69
CA ILE A 277 -0.75 -35.80 -3.49
C ILE A 277 -0.97 -36.00 -1.99
N ASP A 278 -2.21 -36.22 -1.59
CA ASP A 278 -2.53 -36.73 -0.25
C ASP A 278 -2.74 -38.21 -0.35
N PRO A 279 -1.83 -39.06 0.15
CA PRO A 279 -1.94 -40.51 0.01
C PRO A 279 -3.11 -41.11 0.80
N MET A 280 -3.76 -40.33 1.67
CA MET A 280 -4.91 -40.75 2.48
C MET A 280 -6.24 -40.17 1.96
N ALA A 281 -6.22 -39.23 1.03
CA ALA A 281 -7.42 -38.61 0.45
C ALA A 281 -7.78 -39.30 -0.88
N LYS A 282 -9.09 -39.52 -1.10
CA LYS A 282 -9.59 -39.82 -2.45
C LYS A 282 -9.26 -38.61 -3.35
N PRO A 283 -8.82 -38.84 -4.61
CA PRO A 283 -8.35 -37.75 -5.48
C PRO A 283 -9.43 -36.69 -5.65
N ALA A 284 -9.22 -35.54 -5.03
CA ALA A 284 -10.00 -34.34 -5.27
C ALA A 284 -9.22 -33.48 -6.27
N HIS A 285 -9.83 -33.17 -7.39
CA HIS A 285 -9.26 -32.20 -8.34
C HIS A 285 -9.26 -30.81 -7.68
N LEU A 286 -8.10 -30.38 -7.20
CA LEU A 286 -7.91 -29.01 -6.74
C LEU A 286 -7.71 -28.11 -7.96
N HIS A 287 -8.68 -27.26 -8.24
CA HIS A 287 -8.50 -26.16 -9.18
C HIS A 287 -7.51 -25.18 -8.57
N VAL A 288 -6.30 -25.13 -9.14
CA VAL A 288 -5.33 -24.06 -8.86
C VAL A 288 -5.80 -22.83 -9.64
N VAL A 289 -6.17 -21.80 -8.92
CA VAL A 289 -6.44 -20.46 -9.46
C VAL A 289 -5.13 -19.76 -9.77
#